data_485674e5334ca0c3340a3fcdf8b14778
#
_entry.id   485674e5334ca0c3340a3fcdf8b14778
#
_cell.length_a   1.000
_cell.length_b   1.000
_cell.length_c   1.000
_cell.angle_alpha   90.00
_cell.angle_beta   90.00
_cell.angle_gamma   90.00
#
_symmetry.space_group_name_H-M   'P 1'
#
loop_
_entity.id
_entity.type
_entity.pdbx_description
1 polymer ?
#
loop_
_entity_poly.entity_id
_entity_poly.type
_entity_poly.pdbx_seq_one_letter_code
_entity_poly.pdbx_strand_id
1 'polypeptide(L)'
;PVMGVNSHPRRDDPAGSFGFFMGSDPENFAKDVVMALDGDAIDNDLPRLQAEIVTTSGNRIKCDPALNDLLVSNTHQYQPSHYRLQRDSDGMNGDIDVIQHSSGCLFSTFVGQGAWYRNICDMEGQTFPRSQIDSNYLFVSRELDGDQRRPGEYMAWTAEPTVITSDMHRGYVVSDGWDETHFIRGATITISMNGPRLHLLTFRERIIDKLSHWLES
;
A
#
# COMPACT_ATOMS: atom_id res chain seq x y z
N PRO A 1 16.85 10.65 5.30
CA PRO A 1 16.75 9.21 5.52
C PRO A 1 16.32 8.88 6.95
N VAL A 2 15.71 7.71 7.13
CA VAL A 2 15.30 7.19 8.43
C VAL A 2 15.95 5.81 8.65
N MET A 3 16.19 5.46 9.91
CA MET A 3 16.68 4.14 10.32
C MET A 3 15.64 3.50 11.23
N GLY A 4 15.16 2.33 10.86
CA GLY A 4 14.23 1.55 11.68
C GLY A 4 14.98 0.57 12.56
N VAL A 5 14.58 0.47 13.85
CA VAL A 5 15.15 -0.49 14.79
C VAL A 5 14.03 -1.41 15.30
N ASN A 6 14.18 -2.71 15.10
CA ASN A 6 13.31 -3.69 15.73
C ASN A 6 13.72 -3.91 17.19
N SER A 7 13.08 -3.22 18.11
CA SER A 7 13.41 -3.26 19.54
C SER A 7 13.10 -4.61 20.20
N HIS A 8 12.26 -5.44 19.59
CA HIS A 8 11.87 -6.76 20.11
C HIS A 8 11.72 -7.75 18.95
N PRO A 9 12.85 -8.25 18.38
CA PRO A 9 12.80 -9.18 17.26
C PRO A 9 12.25 -10.56 17.67
N ARG A 10 11.54 -11.21 16.75
CA ARG A 10 10.90 -12.54 16.96
C ARG A 10 11.88 -13.71 17.03
N ARG A 11 13.19 -13.51 17.03
CA ARG A 11 14.19 -14.60 16.95
C ARG A 11 13.98 -15.71 17.98
N ASP A 12 13.87 -15.31 19.26
CA ASP A 12 13.78 -16.23 20.41
C ASP A 12 12.46 -16.08 21.19
N ASP A 13 11.62 -15.11 20.82
CA ASP A 13 10.32 -14.83 21.44
C ASP A 13 9.23 -14.74 20.35
N PRO A 14 8.28 -15.70 20.31
CA PRO A 14 7.16 -15.69 19.39
C PRO A 14 6.28 -14.43 19.49
N ALA A 15 6.28 -13.73 20.62
CA ALA A 15 5.58 -12.46 20.83
C ALA A 15 6.32 -11.26 20.21
N GLY A 16 7.57 -11.44 19.79
CA GLY A 16 8.37 -10.41 19.15
C GLY A 16 7.85 -9.98 17.79
N SER A 17 8.31 -8.83 17.31
CA SER A 17 7.98 -8.26 16.02
C SER A 17 8.79 -8.92 14.89
N PHE A 18 8.14 -9.12 13.73
CA PHE A 18 8.84 -9.55 12.52
C PHE A 18 9.79 -8.45 11.98
N GLY A 19 9.42 -7.17 12.12
CA GLY A 19 10.26 -6.03 11.81
C GLY A 19 10.77 -5.99 10.37
N PHE A 20 9.90 -6.25 9.37
CA PHE A 20 10.32 -6.38 7.97
C PHE A 20 11.12 -5.17 7.46
N PHE A 21 10.64 -3.96 7.74
CA PHE A 21 11.31 -2.71 7.33
C PHE A 21 12.42 -2.24 8.29
N MET A 22 12.65 -2.97 9.38
CA MET A 22 13.68 -2.59 10.33
C MET A 22 15.05 -3.06 9.86
N GLY A 23 15.97 -2.11 9.65
CA GLY A 23 17.34 -2.38 9.21
C GLY A 23 18.26 -2.82 10.35
N SER A 24 17.90 -2.51 11.61
CA SER A 24 18.70 -2.76 12.78
C SER A 24 17.89 -3.43 13.91
N ASP A 25 18.60 -3.91 14.93
CA ASP A 25 18.08 -4.51 16.15
C ASP A 25 18.96 -4.12 17.36
N PRO A 26 18.58 -4.45 18.62
CA PRO A 26 19.33 -4.04 19.81
C PRO A 26 20.79 -4.51 19.82
N GLU A 27 21.09 -5.69 19.26
CA GLU A 27 22.43 -6.26 19.26
C GLU A 27 23.38 -5.51 18.30
N ASN A 28 22.83 -5.03 17.18
CA ASN A 28 23.60 -4.40 16.12
C ASN A 28 23.49 -2.87 16.14
N PHE A 29 22.61 -2.28 16.93
CA PHE A 29 22.27 -0.86 16.89
C PHE A 29 23.49 0.07 16.93
N ALA A 30 24.40 -0.14 17.88
CA ALA A 30 25.58 0.73 18.02
C ALA A 30 26.47 0.74 16.77
N LYS A 31 26.70 -0.45 16.18
CA LYS A 31 27.47 -0.61 14.94
C LYS A 31 26.75 0.04 13.76
N ASP A 32 25.43 -0.19 13.64
CA ASP A 32 24.62 0.29 12.52
C ASP A 32 24.50 1.83 12.55
N VAL A 33 24.45 2.45 13.73
CA VAL A 33 24.53 3.92 13.87
C VAL A 33 25.83 4.48 13.31
N VAL A 34 26.98 3.85 13.63
CA VAL A 34 28.28 4.27 13.10
C VAL A 34 28.29 4.14 11.59
N MET A 35 27.84 3.01 11.03
CA MET A 35 27.72 2.81 9.58
C MET A 35 26.82 3.87 8.91
N ALA A 36 25.73 4.25 9.56
CA ALA A 36 24.85 5.31 9.05
C ALA A 36 25.52 6.67 9.02
N LEU A 37 26.30 7.02 10.05
CA LEU A 37 27.04 8.28 10.16
C LEU A 37 28.22 8.35 9.17
N ASP A 38 28.87 7.24 8.93
CA ASP A 38 30.00 7.14 7.99
C ASP A 38 29.54 7.07 6.51
N GLY A 39 28.25 6.89 6.27
CA GLY A 39 27.67 6.79 4.92
C GLY A 39 27.75 5.39 4.31
N ASP A 40 28.06 4.37 5.11
CA ASP A 40 28.18 2.95 4.68
C ASP A 40 26.84 2.19 4.73
N ALA A 41 25.75 2.86 5.11
CA ALA A 41 24.40 2.28 5.10
C ALA A 41 23.87 2.15 3.67
N ILE A 42 23.04 1.13 3.46
CA ILE A 42 22.29 0.95 2.21
C ILE A 42 21.07 1.87 2.25
N ASP A 43 21.03 2.88 1.37
CA ASP A 43 19.85 3.73 1.20
C ASP A 43 18.84 3.03 0.28
N ASN A 44 17.66 2.72 0.82
CA ASN A 44 16.53 2.22 0.07
C ASN A 44 15.58 3.39 -0.20
N ASP A 45 15.57 3.88 -1.42
CA ASP A 45 14.64 4.92 -1.88
C ASP A 45 13.31 4.25 -2.28
N LEU A 46 12.35 4.25 -1.34
CA LEU A 46 11.08 3.53 -1.46
C LEU A 46 9.94 4.45 -1.92
N PRO A 47 9.19 4.06 -2.96
CA PRO A 47 8.00 4.78 -3.38
C PRO A 47 6.88 4.61 -2.37
N ARG A 48 5.96 5.58 -2.30
CA ARG A 48 4.79 5.52 -1.43
C ARG A 48 3.51 5.85 -2.20
N LEU A 49 2.42 5.18 -1.83
CA LEU A 49 1.07 5.52 -2.26
C LEU A 49 0.65 6.86 -1.65
N GLN A 50 -0.11 7.62 -2.42
CA GLN A 50 -0.74 8.87 -1.99
C GLN A 50 -2.21 8.85 -2.35
N ALA A 51 -3.09 9.15 -1.39
CA ALA A 51 -4.47 9.47 -1.66
C ALA A 51 -4.70 10.98 -1.53
N GLU A 52 -5.48 11.53 -2.46
CA GLU A 52 -6.01 12.88 -2.40
C GLU A 52 -7.55 12.81 -2.44
N ILE A 53 -8.21 13.42 -1.46
CA ILE A 53 -9.66 13.52 -1.38
C ILE A 53 -10.08 14.91 -1.86
N VAL A 54 -10.99 14.96 -2.83
CA VAL A 54 -11.70 16.18 -3.21
C VAL A 54 -13.12 16.07 -2.67
N THR A 55 -13.45 16.96 -1.74
CA THR A 55 -14.79 17.00 -1.14
C THR A 55 -15.82 17.60 -2.10
N THR A 56 -17.11 17.42 -1.80
CA THR A 56 -18.22 18.03 -2.58
C THR A 56 -18.20 19.56 -2.56
N SER A 57 -17.55 20.17 -1.57
CA SER A 57 -17.30 21.62 -1.50
C SER A 57 -16.06 22.08 -2.26
N GLY A 58 -15.32 21.14 -2.88
CA GLY A 58 -14.10 21.43 -3.65
C GLY A 58 -12.83 21.52 -2.81
N ASN A 59 -12.88 21.27 -1.51
CA ASN A 59 -11.69 21.23 -0.68
C ASN A 59 -10.84 20.00 -1.02
N ARG A 60 -9.52 20.18 -1.06
CA ARG A 60 -8.54 19.10 -1.30
C ARG A 60 -7.85 18.73 0.00
N ILE A 61 -7.81 17.44 0.30
CA ILE A 61 -7.17 16.87 1.48
C ILE A 61 -6.21 15.80 1.01
N LYS A 62 -4.92 15.94 1.31
CA LYS A 62 -3.95 14.87 1.13
C LYS A 62 -3.92 14.01 2.39
N CYS A 63 -4.14 12.71 2.21
CA CYS A 63 -3.95 11.73 3.28
C CYS A 63 -2.47 11.49 3.55
N ASP A 64 -2.14 10.85 4.66
CA ASP A 64 -0.77 10.40 4.89
C ASP A 64 -0.35 9.41 3.80
N PRO A 65 0.92 9.46 3.34
CA PRO A 65 1.41 8.56 2.32
C PRO A 65 1.70 7.18 2.90
N ALA A 66 1.25 6.11 2.22
CA ALA A 66 1.43 4.74 2.65
C ALA A 66 2.68 4.09 2.08
N LEU A 67 3.43 3.40 2.91
CA LEU A 67 4.56 2.56 2.54
C LEU A 67 4.11 1.13 2.18
N ASN A 68 3.18 0.55 2.94
CA ASN A 68 2.61 -0.77 2.69
C ASN A 68 1.33 -0.69 1.87
N ASP A 69 0.28 -0.21 2.51
CA ASP A 69 -1.06 -0.27 1.95
C ASP A 69 -1.94 0.91 2.35
N LEU A 70 -2.95 1.14 1.54
CA LEU A 70 -3.95 2.17 1.71
C LEU A 70 -5.32 1.53 1.50
N LEU A 71 -6.21 1.71 2.47
CA LEU A 71 -7.58 1.23 2.40
C LEU A 71 -8.56 2.38 2.21
N VAL A 72 -9.50 2.21 1.26
CA VAL A 72 -10.69 3.07 1.11
C VAL A 72 -11.91 2.24 1.44
N SER A 73 -12.68 2.61 2.46
CA SER A 73 -13.81 1.80 2.91
C SER A 73 -14.92 2.63 3.58
N ASN A 74 -16.07 1.97 3.81
CA ASN A 74 -17.16 2.52 4.64
C ASN A 74 -16.71 2.59 6.11
N THR A 75 -17.15 3.61 6.84
CA THR A 75 -16.91 3.71 8.29
C THR A 75 -17.58 2.60 9.09
N HIS A 76 -18.66 2.02 8.57
CA HIS A 76 -19.35 0.91 9.20
C HIS A 76 -19.01 -0.41 8.50
N GLN A 77 -18.21 -1.24 9.15
CA GLN A 77 -17.74 -2.53 8.60
C GLN A 77 -18.87 -3.49 8.23
N TYR A 78 -20.07 -3.33 8.81
CA TYR A 78 -21.26 -4.12 8.50
C TYR A 78 -22.05 -3.58 7.29
N GLN A 79 -21.63 -2.46 6.70
CA GLN A 79 -22.23 -1.90 5.50
C GLN A 79 -21.24 -2.01 4.34
N PRO A 80 -21.69 -2.43 3.14
CA PRO A 80 -20.81 -2.45 1.99
C PRO A 80 -20.35 -1.03 1.61
N SER A 81 -19.16 -0.96 1.06
CA SER A 81 -18.62 0.25 0.45
C SER A 81 -19.20 0.35 -0.96
N HIS A 82 -19.97 1.40 -1.21
CA HIS A 82 -20.58 1.70 -2.50
C HIS A 82 -19.79 2.82 -3.17
N TYR A 83 -19.32 2.59 -4.38
CA TYR A 83 -18.51 3.57 -5.11
C TYR A 83 -18.48 3.30 -6.61
N ARG A 84 -18.18 4.34 -7.37
CA ARG A 84 -17.76 4.24 -8.76
C ARG A 84 -16.23 4.22 -8.81
N LEU A 85 -15.67 3.24 -9.48
CA LEU A 85 -14.23 3.08 -9.68
C LEU A 85 -13.90 3.37 -11.13
N GLN A 86 -12.92 4.25 -11.34
CA GLN A 86 -12.46 4.67 -12.66
C GLN A 86 -10.93 4.61 -12.72
N ARG A 87 -10.42 4.17 -13.87
CA ARG A 87 -8.99 4.16 -14.19
C ARG A 87 -8.81 4.12 -15.69
N ASP A 88 -7.88 4.94 -16.18
CA ASP A 88 -7.52 4.94 -17.60
C ASP A 88 -6.71 3.69 -17.96
N SER A 89 -6.67 3.36 -19.25
CA SER A 89 -5.88 2.24 -19.79
C SER A 89 -4.39 2.48 -19.59
N ASP A 90 -3.68 1.48 -19.10
CA ASP A 90 -2.21 1.48 -18.94
C ASP A 90 -1.49 0.59 -19.98
N GLY A 91 -2.22 0.11 -20.98
CA GLY A 91 -1.70 -0.81 -22.00
C GLY A 91 -1.72 -2.29 -21.58
N MET A 92 -1.83 -2.59 -20.29
CA MET A 92 -2.06 -3.95 -19.74
C MET A 92 -3.51 -4.16 -19.38
N ASN A 93 -4.14 -3.14 -18.81
CA ASN A 93 -5.54 -3.10 -18.44
C ASN A 93 -6.27 -2.08 -19.30
N GLY A 94 -7.48 -2.41 -19.75
CA GLY A 94 -8.35 -1.46 -20.46
C GLY A 94 -8.86 -0.34 -19.55
N ASP A 95 -9.57 0.62 -20.11
CA ASP A 95 -10.31 1.64 -19.36
C ASP A 95 -11.32 0.98 -18.43
N ILE A 96 -11.34 1.42 -17.18
CA ILE A 96 -12.26 0.95 -16.15
C ILE A 96 -13.20 2.08 -15.76
N ASP A 97 -14.48 1.80 -15.79
CA ASP A 97 -15.54 2.68 -15.27
C ASP A 97 -16.71 1.82 -14.79
N VAL A 98 -16.69 1.44 -13.52
CA VAL A 98 -17.62 0.49 -12.95
C VAL A 98 -18.16 0.96 -11.60
N ILE A 99 -19.39 0.56 -11.28
CA ILE A 99 -19.97 0.71 -9.96
C ILE A 99 -19.76 -0.61 -9.20
N GLN A 100 -19.21 -0.52 -8.01
CA GLN A 100 -18.90 -1.66 -7.18
C GLN A 100 -19.51 -1.54 -5.78
N HIS A 101 -19.83 -2.72 -5.22
CA HIS A 101 -20.26 -2.89 -3.83
C HIS A 101 -19.33 -3.93 -3.20
N SER A 102 -18.48 -3.53 -2.29
CA SER A 102 -17.45 -4.41 -1.72
C SER A 102 -17.17 -4.06 -0.25
N SER A 103 -16.28 -4.76 0.40
CA SER A 103 -15.77 -4.36 1.73
C SER A 103 -14.67 -3.31 1.65
N GLY A 104 -14.61 -2.55 0.56
CA GLY A 104 -13.64 -1.50 0.28
C GLY A 104 -12.54 -1.92 -0.67
N CYS A 105 -11.72 -0.96 -1.06
CA CYS A 105 -10.58 -1.13 -1.96
C CYS A 105 -9.28 -1.07 -1.18
N LEU A 106 -8.43 -2.07 -1.36
CA LEU A 106 -7.07 -2.09 -0.85
C LEU A 106 -6.09 -1.81 -1.99
N PHE A 107 -5.18 -0.88 -1.74
CA PHE A 107 -4.07 -0.53 -2.61
C PHE A 107 -2.79 -0.86 -1.90
N SER A 108 -1.82 -1.48 -2.56
CA SER A 108 -0.55 -1.86 -1.95
C SER A 108 0.61 -1.46 -2.83
N THR A 109 1.67 -0.95 -2.21
CA THR A 109 2.96 -0.82 -2.89
C THR A 109 3.55 -2.20 -3.16
N PHE A 110 4.56 -2.29 -4.02
CA PHE A 110 5.25 -3.55 -4.24
C PHE A 110 5.85 -4.12 -2.94
N VAL A 111 6.44 -3.27 -2.10
CA VAL A 111 7.03 -3.72 -0.83
C VAL A 111 5.98 -4.06 0.22
N GLY A 112 4.78 -3.51 0.11
CA GLY A 112 3.65 -3.79 0.99
C GLY A 112 2.88 -5.07 0.64
N GLN A 113 3.11 -5.68 -0.53
CA GLN A 113 2.37 -6.87 -0.96
C GLN A 113 2.45 -8.04 0.02
N GLY A 114 3.53 -8.11 0.78
CA GLY A 114 3.74 -9.13 1.80
C GLY A 114 2.94 -8.94 3.09
N ALA A 115 2.29 -7.79 3.26
CA ALA A 115 1.48 -7.45 4.42
C ALA A 115 0.01 -7.90 4.23
N TRP A 116 -0.92 -6.97 4.23
CA TRP A 116 -2.34 -7.28 4.15
C TRP A 116 -2.78 -7.81 2.79
N TYR A 117 -2.21 -7.28 1.70
CA TYR A 117 -2.57 -7.65 0.34
C TYR A 117 -2.45 -9.16 0.10
N ARG A 118 -1.37 -9.79 0.58
CA ARG A 118 -1.15 -11.25 0.48
C ARG A 118 -2.27 -12.08 1.10
N ASN A 119 -2.87 -11.59 2.19
CA ASN A 119 -3.93 -12.31 2.89
C ASN A 119 -5.29 -12.24 2.16
N ILE A 120 -5.45 -11.31 1.23
CA ILE A 120 -6.69 -11.11 0.47
C ILE A 120 -6.61 -11.76 -0.91
N CYS A 121 -5.43 -11.71 -1.53
CA CYS A 121 -5.19 -12.20 -2.87
C CYS A 121 -4.32 -13.45 -2.82
N ASP A 122 -4.73 -14.46 -3.58
CA ASP A 122 -3.84 -15.55 -3.92
C ASP A 122 -2.78 -15.01 -4.89
N MET A 123 -1.55 -14.88 -4.39
CA MET A 123 -0.41 -14.34 -5.13
C MET A 123 0.44 -15.45 -5.75
N GLU A 124 0.05 -16.72 -5.58
CA GLU A 124 0.82 -17.86 -6.06
C GLU A 124 0.95 -17.81 -7.60
N GLY A 125 2.17 -17.86 -8.07
CA GLY A 125 2.48 -17.79 -9.51
C GLY A 125 2.41 -16.40 -10.14
N GLN A 126 2.11 -15.34 -9.38
CA GLN A 126 2.16 -13.97 -9.90
C GLN A 126 3.59 -13.43 -9.86
N THR A 127 4.04 -12.87 -10.97
CA THR A 127 5.33 -12.20 -11.09
C THR A 127 5.14 -10.75 -11.51
N PHE A 128 5.84 -9.84 -10.84
CA PHE A 128 5.80 -8.41 -11.14
C PHE A 128 7.14 -7.94 -11.69
N PRO A 129 7.15 -7.21 -12.83
CA PRO A 129 8.39 -6.70 -13.39
C PRO A 129 9.10 -5.76 -12.42
N ARG A 130 10.35 -6.06 -12.05
CA ARG A 130 11.16 -5.22 -11.15
C ARG A 130 11.32 -3.77 -11.66
N SER A 131 11.32 -3.57 -12.97
CA SER A 131 11.40 -2.25 -13.59
C SER A 131 10.17 -1.35 -13.35
N GLN A 132 9.07 -1.91 -12.88
CA GLN A 132 7.81 -1.20 -12.64
C GLN A 132 7.51 -0.96 -11.15
N ILE A 133 8.38 -1.40 -10.24
CA ILE A 133 8.16 -1.31 -8.78
C ILE A 133 7.97 0.13 -8.32
N ASP A 134 8.66 1.08 -8.95
CA ASP A 134 8.63 2.49 -8.55
C ASP A 134 7.40 3.25 -9.05
N SER A 135 6.71 2.74 -10.06
CA SER A 135 5.58 3.40 -10.71
C SER A 135 4.25 2.71 -10.49
N ASN A 136 4.28 1.38 -10.33
CA ASN A 136 3.07 0.58 -10.25
C ASN A 136 2.71 0.21 -8.81
N TYR A 137 1.43 -0.01 -8.61
CA TYR A 137 0.86 -0.49 -7.35
C TYR A 137 -0.14 -1.62 -7.60
N LEU A 138 -0.38 -2.39 -6.56
CA LEU A 138 -1.39 -3.43 -6.51
C LEU A 138 -2.72 -2.83 -6.05
N PHE A 139 -3.81 -3.31 -6.64
CA PHE A 139 -5.17 -2.93 -6.28
C PHE A 139 -6.04 -4.18 -6.15
N VAL A 140 -6.95 -4.19 -5.17
CA VAL A 140 -7.99 -5.20 -5.07
C VAL A 140 -9.25 -4.63 -4.42
N SER A 141 -10.43 -4.94 -5.01
CA SER A 141 -11.73 -4.76 -4.36
C SER A 141 -12.00 -5.93 -3.43
N ARG A 142 -12.07 -5.66 -2.11
CA ARG A 142 -12.22 -6.69 -1.09
C ARG A 142 -13.64 -7.26 -1.10
N GLU A 143 -13.74 -8.60 -1.05
CA GLU A 143 -15.02 -9.31 -0.95
C GLU A 143 -16.05 -8.88 -2.00
N LEU A 144 -15.55 -8.52 -3.20
CA LEU A 144 -16.41 -8.25 -4.34
C LEU A 144 -17.13 -9.54 -4.74
N ASP A 145 -18.41 -9.43 -5.10
CA ASP A 145 -19.20 -10.59 -5.52
C ASP A 145 -18.60 -11.29 -6.75
N GLY A 146 -18.65 -12.61 -6.78
CA GLY A 146 -18.00 -13.43 -7.82
C GLY A 146 -18.36 -13.01 -9.25
N ASP A 147 -19.63 -12.67 -9.47
CA ASP A 147 -20.14 -12.24 -10.77
C ASP A 147 -19.58 -10.86 -11.23
N GLN A 148 -19.05 -10.08 -10.30
CA GLN A 148 -18.43 -8.76 -10.56
C GLN A 148 -16.89 -8.83 -10.68
N ARG A 149 -16.27 -9.98 -10.43
CA ARG A 149 -14.81 -10.15 -10.47
C ARG A 149 -14.30 -10.29 -11.89
N ARG A 150 -14.17 -9.18 -12.59
CA ARG A 150 -13.57 -9.13 -13.93
C ARG A 150 -12.10 -8.72 -13.86
N PRO A 151 -11.25 -9.26 -14.74
CA PRO A 151 -9.85 -8.85 -14.83
C PRO A 151 -9.71 -7.33 -14.97
N GLY A 152 -8.79 -6.73 -14.21
CA GLY A 152 -8.58 -5.28 -14.20
C GLY A 152 -9.57 -4.50 -13.32
N GLU A 153 -10.85 -4.90 -13.26
CA GLU A 153 -11.88 -4.25 -12.44
C GLU A 153 -11.81 -4.67 -10.96
N TYR A 154 -11.51 -5.93 -10.73
CA TYR A 154 -11.45 -6.53 -9.40
C TYR A 154 -10.07 -6.42 -8.76
N MET A 155 -9.03 -6.66 -9.54
CA MET A 155 -7.63 -6.69 -9.12
C MET A 155 -6.75 -6.26 -10.29
N ALA A 156 -5.71 -5.47 -10.01
CA ALA A 156 -4.78 -5.02 -11.04
C ALA A 156 -3.39 -4.72 -10.46
N TRP A 157 -2.39 -4.83 -11.34
CA TRP A 157 -1.08 -4.20 -11.21
C TRP A 157 -1.03 -3.05 -12.21
N THR A 158 -0.93 -1.80 -11.75
CA THR A 158 -1.13 -0.62 -12.60
C THR A 158 -0.29 0.57 -12.17
N ALA A 159 0.09 1.41 -13.13
CA ALA A 159 0.71 2.71 -12.90
C ALA A 159 -0.31 3.86 -12.89
N GLU A 160 -1.48 3.65 -13.52
CA GLU A 160 -2.46 4.71 -13.69
C GLU A 160 -3.20 5.03 -12.38
N PRO A 161 -3.47 6.32 -12.12
CA PRO A 161 -4.25 6.71 -10.96
C PRO A 161 -5.62 6.04 -10.94
N THR A 162 -6.01 5.50 -9.79
CA THR A 162 -7.37 5.00 -9.58
C THR A 162 -8.20 6.07 -8.91
N VAL A 163 -9.36 6.35 -9.48
CA VAL A 163 -10.31 7.34 -8.98
C VAL A 163 -11.53 6.63 -8.42
N ILE A 164 -11.85 6.92 -7.17
CA ILE A 164 -13.05 6.43 -6.48
C ILE A 164 -13.98 7.59 -6.22
N THR A 165 -15.20 7.55 -6.78
CA THR A 165 -16.28 8.47 -6.39
C THR A 165 -17.19 7.78 -5.39
N SER A 166 -17.25 8.32 -4.19
CA SER A 166 -17.99 7.71 -3.07
C SER A 166 -19.50 7.86 -3.21
N ASP A 167 -20.23 6.75 -3.05
CA ASP A 167 -21.66 6.72 -2.76
C ASP A 167 -21.97 6.31 -1.30
N MET A 168 -20.94 6.24 -0.47
CA MET A 168 -21.04 5.94 0.97
C MET A 168 -21.50 7.18 1.74
N HIS A 169 -22.43 7.01 2.71
CA HIS A 169 -22.81 8.09 3.59
C HIS A 169 -21.59 8.68 4.32
N ARG A 170 -20.71 7.81 4.81
CA ARG A 170 -19.40 8.14 5.38
C ARG A 170 -18.41 7.04 5.00
N GLY A 171 -17.25 7.45 4.59
CA GLY A 171 -16.11 6.56 4.35
C GLY A 171 -14.83 7.14 4.93
N TYR A 172 -13.77 6.35 4.86
CA TYR A 172 -12.45 6.76 5.28
C TYR A 172 -11.37 6.24 4.32
N VAL A 173 -10.27 6.95 4.31
CA VAL A 173 -8.98 6.48 3.80
C VAL A 173 -8.08 6.27 5.00
N VAL A 174 -7.43 5.12 5.08
CA VAL A 174 -6.40 4.83 6.09
C VAL A 174 -5.13 4.34 5.42
N SER A 175 -3.99 4.90 5.81
CA SER A 175 -2.67 4.59 5.29
C SER A 175 -1.87 3.82 6.34
N ASP A 176 -1.32 2.64 5.98
CA ASP A 176 -0.50 1.79 6.86
C ASP A 176 -1.16 1.47 8.22
N GLY A 177 -2.50 1.44 8.25
CA GLY A 177 -3.24 1.16 9.49
C GLY A 177 -3.19 2.28 10.54
N TRP A 178 -2.78 3.49 10.15
CA TRP A 178 -2.71 4.66 11.01
C TRP A 178 -3.96 5.55 10.86
N ASP A 179 -3.89 6.82 11.20
CA ASP A 179 -5.02 7.75 11.24
C ASP A 179 -5.95 7.72 10.01
N GLU A 180 -7.25 7.77 10.27
CA GLU A 180 -8.30 7.77 9.27
C GLU A 180 -8.60 9.20 8.78
N THR A 181 -8.58 9.40 7.46
CA THR A 181 -9.09 10.61 6.83
C THR A 181 -10.50 10.36 6.31
N HIS A 182 -11.48 11.04 6.89
CA HIS A 182 -12.90 10.81 6.58
C HIS A 182 -13.38 11.60 5.37
N PHE A 183 -14.32 11.00 4.64
CA PHE A 183 -15.06 11.64 3.55
C PHE A 183 -16.53 11.25 3.59
N ILE A 184 -17.33 11.92 2.77
CA ILE A 184 -18.78 11.70 2.64
C ILE A 184 -19.14 11.36 1.19
N ARG A 185 -20.41 11.03 0.97
CA ARG A 185 -20.99 10.79 -0.36
C ARG A 185 -20.67 11.93 -1.33
N GLY A 186 -20.30 11.57 -2.56
CA GLY A 186 -19.94 12.50 -3.62
C GLY A 186 -18.48 13.00 -3.57
N ALA A 187 -17.71 12.67 -2.53
CA ALA A 187 -16.28 12.93 -2.54
C ALA A 187 -15.58 12.04 -3.57
N THR A 188 -14.53 12.59 -4.18
CA THR A 188 -13.66 11.86 -5.11
C THR A 188 -12.31 11.61 -4.45
N ILE A 189 -11.86 10.38 -4.46
CA ILE A 189 -10.58 9.94 -3.90
C ILE A 189 -9.71 9.48 -5.06
N THR A 190 -8.55 10.13 -5.26
CA THR A 190 -7.57 9.73 -6.27
C THR A 190 -6.38 9.08 -5.58
N ILE A 191 -6.03 7.86 -5.99
CA ILE A 191 -4.92 7.08 -5.47
C ILE A 191 -3.86 6.92 -6.56
N SER A 192 -2.59 7.16 -6.23
CA SER A 192 -1.47 7.05 -7.16
C SER A 192 -0.14 6.81 -6.42
N MET A 193 0.92 6.44 -7.16
CA MET A 193 2.29 6.25 -6.64
C MET A 193 3.10 7.56 -6.59
N ASN A 194 2.47 8.69 -6.34
CA ASN A 194 3.12 10.01 -6.31
C ASN A 194 3.37 10.55 -4.89
N GLY A 195 3.28 9.72 -3.87
CA GLY A 195 3.64 10.09 -2.51
C GLY A 195 5.13 10.45 -2.38
N PRO A 196 5.49 11.28 -1.38
CA PRO A 196 6.91 11.60 -1.13
C PRO A 196 7.67 10.31 -0.79
N ARG A 197 8.80 10.10 -1.46
CA ARG A 197 9.60 8.88 -1.30
C ARG A 197 10.19 8.78 0.11
N LEU A 198 10.39 7.55 0.58
CA LEU A 198 11.00 7.26 1.87
C LEU A 198 12.42 6.73 1.67
N HIS A 199 13.42 7.46 2.17
CA HIS A 199 14.80 6.99 2.27
C HIS A 199 14.98 6.19 3.56
N LEU A 200 14.98 4.85 3.45
CA LEU A 200 15.10 3.91 4.56
C LEU A 200 16.48 3.26 4.57
N LEU A 201 17.22 3.45 5.66
CA LEU A 201 18.54 2.87 5.84
C LEU A 201 18.45 1.41 6.31
N THR A 202 19.16 0.53 5.60
CA THR A 202 19.44 -0.85 6.01
C THR A 202 20.95 -1.12 5.99
N PHE A 203 21.41 -2.23 6.59
CA PHE A 203 22.83 -2.44 6.84
C PHE A 203 23.37 -3.77 6.29
N ARG A 204 22.51 -4.69 5.89
CA ARG A 204 22.89 -6.05 5.48
C ARG A 204 22.37 -6.43 4.11
N GLU A 205 21.15 -6.02 3.79
CA GLU A 205 20.49 -6.28 2.52
C GLU A 205 19.51 -5.17 2.15
N ARG A 206 19.18 -5.05 0.88
CA ARG A 206 18.14 -4.13 0.41
C ARG A 206 16.75 -4.67 0.75
N ILE A 207 15.79 -3.77 0.99
CA ILE A 207 14.39 -4.16 1.26
C ILE A 207 13.80 -5.00 0.12
N ILE A 208 14.10 -4.67 -1.13
CA ILE A 208 13.62 -5.41 -2.30
C ILE A 208 14.17 -6.84 -2.35
N ASP A 209 15.44 -7.04 -1.98
CA ASP A 209 16.06 -8.36 -1.97
C ASP A 209 15.51 -9.20 -0.82
N LYS A 210 15.34 -8.59 0.36
CA LYS A 210 14.68 -9.22 1.51
C LYS A 210 13.25 -9.66 1.18
N LEU A 211 12.48 -8.83 0.44
CA LEU A 211 11.14 -9.18 0.00
C LEU A 211 11.16 -10.37 -0.97
N SER A 212 12.09 -10.38 -1.94
CA SER A 212 12.23 -11.49 -2.89
C SER A 212 12.47 -12.81 -2.18
N HIS A 213 13.43 -12.85 -1.24
CA HIS A 213 13.71 -14.06 -0.44
C HIS A 213 12.49 -14.52 0.37
N TRP A 214 11.72 -13.57 0.90
CA TRP A 214 10.54 -13.90 1.69
C TRP A 214 9.34 -14.39 0.85
N LEU A 215 9.20 -13.92 -0.39
CA LEU A 215 8.15 -14.39 -1.31
C LEU A 215 8.44 -15.78 -1.89
N GLU A 216 9.73 -16.19 -1.95
CA GLU A 216 10.19 -17.49 -2.44
C GLU A 216 10.16 -18.58 -1.34
N SER A 217 10.01 -18.21 -0.05
CA SER A 217 9.98 -19.11 1.10
C SER A 217 8.56 -19.55 1.47
#